data_4789f2042e601fb7db42c6fc281348a7
#
_entry.id   4789f2042e601fb7db42c6fc281348a7
#
_cell.length_a   1.000
_cell.length_b   1.000
_cell.length_c   1.000
_cell.angle_alpha   90.00
_cell.angle_beta   90.00
_cell.angle_gamma   90.00
#
_symmetry.space_group_name_H-M   'P 1'
#
loop_
_entity.id
_entity.type
_entity.pdbx_description
1 polymer ?
#
loop_
_entity_poly.entity_id
_entity_poly.type
_entity_poly.pdbx_seq_one_letter_code
_entity_poly.pdbx_strand_id
1 'polypeptide(L)'
;MKIRRIMFMMLAAFSLASCSSDNEQEKPYTTDPVENAVFTESDIEWFNPTTREVKFYAQEESLSQRLRKTDGELQFRLGNDVVLKVSQFVGDWDSRTFKDLVLHYDVISNSEQGHFYLQDCYPLQFMNDEQVQTNIKKNAEQWNAFIKYLEKIGKIKK
;
A
#
# COMPACT_ATOMS: atom_id res chain seq x y z
N MET A 1 -2.13 -20.58 -89.42
CA MET A 1 -2.75 -19.47 -88.70
C MET A 1 -2.13 -19.40 -87.28
N LYS A 2 -1.81 -18.22 -86.79
CA LYS A 2 -0.79 -17.95 -85.79
C LYS A 2 -1.25 -18.30 -84.36
N ILE A 3 -0.47 -19.18 -83.71
CA ILE A 3 -0.60 -19.49 -82.26
C ILE A 3 0.33 -18.56 -81.51
N ARG A 4 -0.26 -17.69 -80.73
CA ARG A 4 0.50 -16.85 -79.76
C ARG A 4 0.63 -17.58 -78.40
N ARG A 5 1.84 -17.97 -78.11
CA ARG A 5 2.22 -18.46 -76.81
C ARG A 5 2.17 -17.28 -75.77
N ILE A 6 1.34 -17.39 -74.73
CA ILE A 6 1.39 -16.52 -73.59
C ILE A 6 2.12 -17.27 -72.47
N MET A 7 3.27 -16.75 -72.16
CA MET A 7 4.15 -17.25 -71.10
C MET A 7 3.64 -16.72 -69.77
N PHE A 8 3.12 -17.60 -68.91
CA PHE A 8 2.74 -17.25 -67.53
C PHE A 8 3.98 -17.30 -66.69
N MET A 9 4.46 -16.13 -66.27
CA MET A 9 5.45 -16.01 -65.23
C MET A 9 4.75 -16.23 -63.84
N MET A 10 5.06 -17.34 -63.14
CA MET A 10 4.71 -17.56 -61.80
C MET A 10 5.62 -16.69 -60.90
N LEU A 11 5.06 -15.68 -60.35
CA LEU A 11 5.72 -14.88 -59.27
C LEU A 11 5.47 -15.60 -57.96
N ALA A 12 6.49 -16.28 -57.44
CA ALA A 12 6.48 -16.85 -56.10
C ALA A 12 6.56 -15.72 -55.07
N ALA A 13 5.45 -15.39 -54.42
CA ALA A 13 5.43 -14.49 -53.27
C ALA A 13 5.92 -15.25 -52.04
N PHE A 14 7.14 -14.96 -51.63
CA PHE A 14 7.63 -15.33 -50.31
C PHE A 14 6.90 -14.50 -49.26
N SER A 15 5.94 -15.08 -48.60
CA SER A 15 5.35 -14.50 -47.34
C SER A 15 6.36 -14.68 -46.22
N LEU A 16 7.10 -13.63 -45.92
CA LEU A 16 7.84 -13.51 -44.66
C LEU A 16 6.82 -13.44 -43.56
N ALA A 17 6.71 -14.51 -42.76
CA ALA A 17 6.04 -14.48 -41.51
C ALA A 17 6.83 -13.53 -40.59
N SER A 18 6.34 -12.31 -40.49
CA SER A 18 6.78 -11.36 -39.46
C SER A 18 6.30 -11.89 -38.10
N CYS A 19 7.21 -12.43 -37.31
CA CYS A 19 6.98 -12.57 -35.89
C CYS A 19 6.78 -11.15 -35.34
N SER A 20 5.53 -10.80 -35.06
CA SER A 20 5.23 -9.66 -34.18
C SER A 20 5.69 -10.06 -32.79
N SER A 21 6.87 -9.61 -32.41
CA SER A 21 7.22 -9.49 -31.00
C SER A 21 6.21 -8.53 -30.39
N ASP A 22 5.39 -9.06 -29.51
CA ASP A 22 4.57 -8.27 -28.61
C ASP A 22 5.53 -7.38 -27.82
N ASN A 23 5.72 -6.17 -28.29
CA ASN A 23 6.22 -5.09 -27.48
C ASN A 23 5.11 -4.83 -26.44
N GLU A 24 5.19 -5.50 -25.30
CA GLU A 24 4.62 -4.96 -24.09
C GLU A 24 5.28 -3.58 -23.92
N GLN A 25 4.58 -2.56 -24.36
CA GLN A 25 4.89 -1.20 -23.96
C GLN A 25 4.80 -1.19 -22.45
N GLU A 26 5.96 -1.27 -21.77
CA GLU A 26 6.08 -0.85 -20.39
C GLU A 26 5.43 0.53 -20.32
N LYS A 27 4.23 0.58 -19.72
CA LYS A 27 3.62 1.85 -19.37
C LYS A 27 4.67 2.61 -18.58
N PRO A 28 5.01 3.83 -18.98
CA PRO A 28 5.95 4.64 -18.20
C PRO A 28 5.41 4.67 -16.79
N TYR A 29 6.19 4.19 -15.83
CA TYR A 29 5.89 4.34 -14.42
C TYR A 29 5.74 5.84 -14.19
N THR A 30 4.51 6.28 -14.06
CA THR A 30 4.23 7.62 -13.58
C THR A 30 4.77 7.66 -12.17
N THR A 31 5.86 8.38 -11.98
CA THR A 31 6.47 8.68 -10.69
C THR A 31 5.71 9.80 -9.98
N ASP A 32 4.41 9.95 -10.28
CA ASP A 32 3.57 10.86 -9.54
C ASP A 32 3.50 10.35 -8.10
N PRO A 33 3.88 11.15 -7.11
CA PRO A 33 3.74 10.78 -5.72
C PRO A 33 2.26 10.44 -5.50
N VAL A 34 2.01 9.23 -5.03
CA VAL A 34 0.65 8.80 -4.70
C VAL A 34 0.17 9.74 -3.60
N GLU A 35 -0.83 10.56 -3.92
CA GLU A 35 -1.50 11.40 -2.93
C GLU A 35 -1.84 10.55 -1.69
N ASN A 36 -1.75 11.16 -0.51
CA ASN A 36 -1.99 10.60 0.80
C ASN A 36 -2.87 9.34 0.79
N ALA A 37 -2.34 8.20 1.21
CA ALA A 37 -3.14 6.98 1.25
C ALA A 37 -4.28 7.15 2.27
N VAL A 38 -5.50 6.89 1.83
CA VAL A 38 -6.70 7.01 2.65
C VAL A 38 -7.26 5.62 2.90
N PHE A 39 -7.46 5.29 4.18
CA PHE A 39 -8.18 4.09 4.62
C PHE A 39 -9.55 4.47 5.14
N THR A 40 -10.54 3.66 4.82
CA THR A 40 -11.91 3.80 5.29
C THR A 40 -12.31 2.62 6.18
N GLU A 41 -13.46 2.69 6.81
CA GLU A 41 -14.00 1.55 7.57
C GLU A 41 -14.15 0.27 6.73
N SER A 42 -14.34 0.40 5.42
CA SER A 42 -14.45 -0.77 4.52
C SER A 42 -13.12 -1.46 4.25
N ASP A 43 -12.01 -0.78 4.48
CA ASP A 43 -10.67 -1.37 4.30
C ASP A 43 -10.23 -2.17 5.53
N ILE A 44 -10.77 -1.86 6.72
CA ILE A 44 -10.39 -2.47 7.99
C ILE A 44 -11.28 -3.68 8.26
N GLU A 45 -10.67 -4.84 8.48
CA GLU A 45 -11.36 -6.03 8.95
C GLU A 45 -11.57 -5.96 10.46
N TRP A 46 -10.50 -5.75 11.21
CA TRP A 46 -10.53 -5.54 12.67
C TRP A 46 -9.28 -4.77 13.14
N PHE A 47 -9.38 -4.27 14.37
CA PHE A 47 -8.30 -3.62 15.10
C PHE A 47 -8.23 -4.17 16.54
N ASN A 48 -7.03 -4.47 17.01
CA ASN A 48 -6.79 -4.86 18.40
C ASN A 48 -6.15 -3.70 19.16
N PRO A 49 -6.86 -3.05 20.10
CA PRO A 49 -6.34 -1.90 20.82
C PRO A 49 -5.21 -2.24 21.81
N THR A 50 -5.07 -3.51 22.22
CA THR A 50 -4.02 -3.95 23.14
C THR A 50 -2.68 -4.14 22.42
N THR A 51 -2.69 -4.84 21.29
CA THR A 51 -1.49 -5.08 20.48
C THR A 51 -1.26 -3.97 19.47
N ARG A 52 -2.28 -3.12 19.21
CA ARG A 52 -2.34 -2.10 18.17
C ARG A 52 -2.24 -2.67 16.74
N GLU A 53 -2.50 -3.94 16.59
CA GLU A 53 -2.56 -4.60 15.30
C GLU A 53 -3.83 -4.19 14.55
N VAL A 54 -3.66 -3.84 13.27
CA VAL A 54 -4.77 -3.58 12.36
C VAL A 54 -4.75 -4.62 11.24
N LYS A 55 -5.86 -5.30 11.05
CA LYS A 55 -6.08 -6.21 9.93
C LYS A 55 -6.87 -5.52 8.85
N PHE A 56 -6.36 -5.56 7.64
CA PHE A 56 -7.06 -5.06 6.46
C PHE A 56 -7.66 -6.22 5.68
N TYR A 57 -8.74 -5.98 4.92
CA TYR A 57 -9.28 -6.96 3.97
C TYR A 57 -8.34 -7.23 2.79
N ALA A 58 -7.53 -6.23 2.43
CA ALA A 58 -6.48 -6.43 1.42
C ALA A 58 -5.41 -7.38 1.94
N GLN A 59 -4.82 -8.16 1.05
CA GLN A 59 -3.66 -8.99 1.41
C GLN A 59 -2.50 -8.10 1.86
N GLU A 60 -1.89 -8.43 3.00
CA GLU A 60 -0.86 -7.61 3.66
C GLU A 60 0.31 -7.31 2.75
N GLU A 61 0.84 -8.31 2.05
CA GLU A 61 1.97 -8.13 1.14
C GLU A 61 1.63 -7.15 0.00
N SER A 62 0.48 -7.31 -0.65
CA SER A 62 0.04 -6.42 -1.71
C SER A 62 -0.20 -4.99 -1.21
N LEU A 63 -0.75 -4.86 0.00
CA LEU A 63 -0.96 -3.57 0.64
C LEU A 63 0.37 -2.90 0.98
N SER A 64 1.32 -3.64 1.58
CA SER A 64 2.64 -3.12 1.93
C SER A 64 3.40 -2.64 0.70
N GLN A 65 3.38 -3.39 -0.40
CA GLN A 65 4.02 -2.99 -1.66
C GLN A 65 3.44 -1.70 -2.23
N ARG A 66 2.13 -1.52 -2.12
CA ARG A 66 1.45 -0.28 -2.54
C ARG A 66 1.84 0.89 -1.64
N LEU A 67 1.87 0.68 -0.32
CA LEU A 67 2.20 1.72 0.66
C LEU A 67 3.67 2.15 0.61
N ARG A 68 4.59 1.29 0.19
CA ARG A 68 6.00 1.67 -0.05
C ARG A 68 6.17 2.80 -1.08
N LYS A 69 5.21 2.95 -1.98
CA LYS A 69 5.22 3.98 -3.03
C LYS A 69 4.52 5.27 -2.58
N THR A 70 3.91 5.27 -1.39
CA THR A 70 3.25 6.43 -0.81
C THR A 70 4.29 7.22 -0.02
N ASP A 71 4.50 8.46 -0.41
CA ASP A 71 5.35 9.39 0.33
C ASP A 71 4.44 10.41 1.00
N GLY A 72 4.31 10.32 2.33
CA GLY A 72 3.51 11.26 3.09
C GLY A 72 2.56 10.64 4.11
N GLU A 73 1.68 11.50 4.61
CA GLU A 73 0.71 11.18 5.67
C GLU A 73 -0.34 10.17 5.18
N LEU A 74 -0.64 9.18 6.01
CA LEU A 74 -1.76 8.27 5.82
C LEU A 74 -2.94 8.77 6.64
N GLN A 75 -4.16 8.60 6.13
CA GLN A 75 -5.37 9.04 6.78
C GLN A 75 -6.36 7.89 6.96
N PHE A 76 -6.88 7.74 8.17
CA PHE A 76 -8.04 6.89 8.43
C PHE A 76 -9.27 7.78 8.46
N ARG A 77 -10.12 7.62 7.44
CA ARG A 77 -11.43 8.26 7.32
C ARG A 77 -12.51 7.27 7.71
N LEU A 78 -13.22 7.57 8.77
CA LEU A 78 -14.29 6.72 9.26
C LEU A 78 -15.59 7.55 9.23
N GLY A 79 -16.55 7.11 8.41
CA GLY A 79 -17.65 7.96 7.98
C GLY A 79 -17.18 9.11 7.08
N ASN A 80 -17.53 10.34 7.44
CA ASN A 80 -17.14 11.53 6.67
C ASN A 80 -15.88 12.23 7.21
N ASP A 81 -15.35 11.80 8.35
CA ASP A 81 -14.31 12.50 9.06
C ASP A 81 -12.96 11.78 9.00
N VAL A 82 -11.87 12.56 8.95
CA VAL A 82 -10.52 12.04 9.22
C VAL A 82 -10.39 11.89 10.72
N VAL A 83 -10.40 10.66 11.20
CA VAL A 83 -10.36 10.35 12.63
C VAL A 83 -8.95 10.06 13.15
N LEU A 84 -8.04 9.62 12.29
CA LEU A 84 -6.65 9.36 12.67
C LEU A 84 -5.73 9.69 11.50
N LYS A 85 -4.67 10.43 11.82
CA LYS A 85 -3.57 10.75 10.92
C LYS A 85 -2.33 10.02 11.36
N VAL A 86 -1.69 9.37 10.40
CA VAL A 86 -0.47 8.59 10.59
C VAL A 86 0.62 9.23 9.76
N SER A 87 1.73 9.56 10.37
CA SER A 87 2.78 10.37 9.74
C SER A 87 3.44 9.66 8.56
N GLN A 88 3.60 8.35 8.64
CA GLN A 88 4.33 7.58 7.63
C GLN A 88 3.98 6.09 7.66
N PHE A 89 4.13 5.41 6.51
CA PHE A 89 4.27 3.97 6.43
C PHE A 89 5.73 3.56 6.60
N VAL A 90 5.99 2.55 7.43
CA VAL A 90 7.33 2.00 7.67
C VAL A 90 7.30 0.48 7.62
N GLY A 91 8.41 -0.14 7.28
CA GLY A 91 8.58 -1.59 7.34
C GLY A 91 9.90 -1.94 8.01
N ASP A 92 10.11 -3.21 8.30
CA ASP A 92 11.34 -3.70 8.97
C ASP A 92 12.64 -3.39 8.21
N TRP A 93 12.53 -3.06 6.94
CA TRP A 93 13.65 -2.60 6.10
C TRP A 93 13.96 -1.12 6.24
N ASP A 94 13.13 -0.34 6.96
CA ASP A 94 13.33 1.11 7.12
C ASP A 94 14.35 1.37 8.22
N SER A 95 15.42 2.10 7.87
CA SER A 95 16.47 2.48 8.80
C SER A 95 16.28 3.87 9.42
N ARG A 96 15.23 4.60 9.01
CA ARG A 96 14.90 5.93 9.52
C ARG A 96 14.21 5.83 10.89
N THR A 97 14.28 6.91 11.64
CA THR A 97 13.60 7.04 12.94
C THR A 97 12.41 7.98 12.78
N PHE A 98 11.26 7.54 13.26
CA PHE A 98 10.02 8.32 13.28
C PHE A 98 9.55 8.48 14.72
N LYS A 99 9.28 9.71 15.13
CA LYS A 99 8.88 10.07 16.49
C LYS A 99 7.39 10.42 16.64
N ASP A 100 6.61 10.06 15.64
CA ASP A 100 5.15 10.23 15.61
C ASP A 100 4.48 8.94 15.16
N LEU A 101 3.15 8.90 15.20
CA LEU A 101 2.37 7.73 14.83
C LEU A 101 2.70 7.23 13.42
N VAL A 102 3.03 5.95 13.33
CA VAL A 102 3.37 5.27 12.06
C VAL A 102 2.49 4.04 11.86
N LEU A 103 2.30 3.65 10.60
CA LEU A 103 1.79 2.34 10.23
C LEU A 103 2.98 1.44 9.91
N HIS A 104 3.30 0.54 10.83
CA HIS A 104 4.43 -0.39 10.72
C HIS A 104 3.97 -1.72 10.12
N TYR A 105 4.70 -2.20 9.11
CA TYR A 105 4.54 -3.55 8.55
C TYR A 105 5.67 -4.43 9.05
N ASP A 106 5.35 -5.31 9.99
CA ASP A 106 6.25 -6.25 10.63
C ASP A 106 6.20 -7.60 9.90
N VAL A 107 7.32 -8.04 9.33
CA VAL A 107 7.51 -9.35 8.68
C VAL A 107 8.44 -10.26 9.49
N ILE A 108 9.18 -9.71 10.45
CA ILE A 108 10.24 -10.45 11.16
C ILE A 108 9.67 -11.21 12.35
N SER A 109 8.72 -10.61 13.06
CA SER A 109 8.22 -11.16 14.34
C SER A 109 7.27 -12.34 14.17
N ASN A 110 6.70 -12.56 12.97
CA ASN A 110 5.76 -13.64 12.71
C ASN A 110 6.04 -14.33 11.38
N SER A 111 6.31 -15.58 11.45
CA SER A 111 7.00 -16.44 10.51
C SER A 111 6.34 -16.73 9.16
N GLU A 112 5.12 -16.31 8.85
CA GLU A 112 4.47 -16.68 7.58
C GLU A 112 3.74 -15.55 6.87
N GLN A 113 3.28 -14.52 7.58
CA GLN A 113 2.58 -13.37 7.00
C GLN A 113 2.95 -12.11 7.78
N GLY A 114 3.23 -11.02 7.06
CA GLY A 114 3.47 -9.74 7.72
C GLY A 114 2.20 -9.19 8.35
N HIS A 115 2.34 -8.39 9.39
CA HIS A 115 1.24 -7.77 10.13
C HIS A 115 1.41 -6.26 10.17
N PHE A 116 0.30 -5.53 10.22
CA PHE A 116 0.32 -4.08 10.35
C PHE A 116 0.05 -3.66 11.80
N TYR A 117 0.84 -2.72 12.29
CA TYR A 117 0.71 -2.15 13.62
C TYR A 117 0.68 -0.62 13.57
N LEU A 118 -0.21 0.00 14.34
CA LEU A 118 -0.19 1.43 14.59
C LEU A 118 0.71 1.72 15.80
N GLN A 119 1.89 2.28 15.58
CA GLN A 119 2.91 2.51 16.62
C GLN A 119 3.16 4.01 16.81
N ASP A 120 3.36 4.45 18.04
CA ASP A 120 3.61 5.87 18.36
C ASP A 120 4.99 6.36 17.94
N CYS A 121 5.89 5.45 17.59
CA CYS A 121 7.20 5.74 17.03
C CYS A 121 7.77 4.51 16.32
N TYR A 122 8.81 4.72 15.53
CA TYR A 122 9.61 3.63 14.95
C TYR A 122 11.10 4.00 14.93
N PRO A 123 12.01 3.11 15.32
CA PRO A 123 11.74 1.84 16.04
C PRO A 123 11.27 2.07 17.49
N LEU A 124 10.63 1.06 18.09
CA LEU A 124 10.00 1.15 19.42
C LEU A 124 10.95 1.51 20.59
N GLN A 125 12.27 1.33 20.40
CA GLN A 125 13.27 1.74 21.40
C GLN A 125 13.21 3.23 21.77
N PHE A 126 12.62 4.07 20.90
CA PHE A 126 12.45 5.51 21.13
C PHE A 126 11.16 5.87 21.88
N MET A 127 10.39 4.88 22.35
CA MET A 127 9.12 5.14 23.06
C MET A 127 9.25 6.11 24.23
N ASN A 128 10.39 6.12 24.93
CA ASN A 128 10.64 7.03 26.06
C ASN A 128 11.25 8.39 25.66
N ASP A 129 11.42 8.66 24.36
CA ASP A 129 11.89 9.97 23.87
C ASP A 129 10.85 11.05 24.18
N GLU A 130 11.30 12.24 24.60
CA GLU A 130 10.44 13.35 24.99
C GLU A 130 9.51 13.80 23.86
N GLN A 131 10.01 13.82 22.63
CA GLN A 131 9.22 14.18 21.45
C GLN A 131 8.12 13.15 21.19
N VAL A 132 8.42 11.86 21.34
CA VAL A 132 7.43 10.78 21.20
C VAL A 132 6.33 10.94 22.23
N GLN A 133 6.70 11.16 23.51
CA GLN A 133 5.73 11.35 24.59
C GLN A 133 4.85 12.60 24.39
N THR A 134 5.40 13.64 23.79
CA THR A 134 4.65 14.85 23.42
C THR A 134 3.65 14.54 22.30
N ASN A 135 4.07 13.81 21.26
CA ASN A 135 3.21 13.44 20.15
C ASN A 135 2.10 12.45 20.58
N ILE A 136 2.37 11.52 21.48
CA ILE A 136 1.34 10.65 22.08
C ILE A 136 0.21 11.48 22.72
N LYS A 137 0.57 12.49 23.51
CA LYS A 137 -0.42 13.37 24.13
C LYS A 137 -1.20 14.18 23.11
N LYS A 138 -0.53 14.71 22.11
CA LYS A 138 -1.14 15.45 20.99
C LYS A 138 -2.14 14.60 20.22
N ASN A 139 -1.82 13.34 19.97
CA ASN A 139 -2.63 12.42 19.17
C ASN A 139 -3.74 11.73 19.97
N ALA A 140 -3.82 11.93 21.30
CA ALA A 140 -4.73 11.19 22.17
C ALA A 140 -6.22 11.32 21.80
N GLU A 141 -6.66 12.51 21.37
CA GLU A 141 -8.05 12.72 20.96
C GLU A 141 -8.39 11.96 19.68
N GLN A 142 -7.53 12.03 18.66
CA GLN A 142 -7.70 11.30 17.41
C GLN A 142 -7.69 9.79 17.63
N TRP A 143 -6.80 9.32 18.50
CA TRP A 143 -6.70 7.92 18.88
C TRP A 143 -7.98 7.42 19.56
N ASN A 144 -8.50 8.20 20.52
CA ASN A 144 -9.75 7.88 21.18
C ASN A 144 -10.96 7.88 20.22
N ALA A 145 -10.99 8.82 19.28
CA ALA A 145 -12.04 8.88 18.27
C ALA A 145 -12.01 7.65 17.35
N PHE A 146 -10.82 7.25 16.92
CA PHE A 146 -10.59 6.05 16.11
C PHE A 146 -11.09 4.78 16.81
N ILE A 147 -10.66 4.56 18.05
CA ILE A 147 -11.08 3.38 18.83
C ILE A 147 -12.59 3.35 19.03
N LYS A 148 -13.19 4.47 19.49
CA LYS A 148 -14.63 4.56 19.72
C LYS A 148 -15.45 4.31 18.46
N TYR A 149 -14.97 4.80 17.31
CA TYR A 149 -15.66 4.56 16.06
C TYR A 149 -15.62 3.07 15.69
N LEU A 150 -14.44 2.43 15.74
CA LEU A 150 -14.30 1.01 15.44
C LEU A 150 -15.08 0.13 16.42
N GLU A 151 -15.16 0.51 17.68
CA GLU A 151 -15.99 -0.17 18.68
C GLU A 151 -17.48 -0.10 18.30
N LYS A 152 -17.96 1.10 17.93
CA LYS A 152 -19.35 1.33 17.51
C LYS A 152 -19.75 0.47 16.33
N ILE A 153 -18.86 0.24 15.37
CA ILE A 153 -19.13 -0.58 14.17
C ILE A 153 -18.71 -2.04 14.33
N GLY A 154 -18.31 -2.47 15.53
CA GLY A 154 -18.00 -3.88 15.84
C GLY A 154 -16.68 -4.39 15.25
N LYS A 155 -15.72 -3.52 14.98
CA LYS A 155 -14.41 -3.89 14.40
C LYS A 155 -13.27 -3.94 15.43
N ILE A 156 -13.58 -3.95 16.71
CA ILE A 156 -12.60 -4.17 17.78
C ILE A 156 -12.45 -5.67 18.05
N LYS A 157 -11.22 -6.17 17.94
CA LYS A 157 -10.83 -7.51 18.36
C LYS A 157 -10.37 -7.48 19.81
N LYS A 158 -10.96 -8.32 20.64
CA LYS A 158 -10.58 -8.50 22.06
C LYS A 158 -9.44 -9.50 22.20
#